data_937b6cc3de3efd30499419743d8f2c40
#
_entry.id   937b6cc3de3efd30499419743d8f2c40
#
_cell.length_a   1.000
_cell.length_b   1.000
_cell.length_c   1.000
_cell.angle_alpha   90.00
_cell.angle_beta   90.00
_cell.angle_gamma   90.00
#
_symmetry.space_group_name_H-M   'P 1'
#
loop_
_entity.id
_entity.type
_entity.pdbx_description
1 polymer ?
#
loop_
_entity_poly.entity_id
_entity_poly.type
_entity_poly.pdbx_seq_one_letter_code
_entity_poly.pdbx_strand_id
1 'polypeptide(L)'
;MKRTLILAASVAMLASTSALAADAVEYVPEAPAAVEMPAAFSWSGPYLGVHGGYGWGDGSIDGLADDGSFDGGRFGAFAGYNWQMSNGFVAGIEGDLNYDWNDEAIGGGYEGETGFSGSVRGRVGYAMDRTLIYAAGGWTATNVELTGPGGFDESDTAHGWTLGAGIDHAFTDNMFGRLEYRYNDYSNADLGPGIEADFDQHVVQVGIGVKF
;
A
#
# COMPACT_ATOMS: atom_id res chain seq x y z
N MET A 1 16.60 -34.75 108.81
CA MET A 1 18.03 -35.01 108.65
C MET A 1 18.47 -34.38 107.36
N LYS A 2 19.06 -33.33 107.42
CA LYS A 2 20.04 -32.50 106.83
C LYS A 2 20.78 -33.14 105.65
N ARG A 3 20.78 -32.55 104.46
CA ARG A 3 21.92 -32.53 103.56
C ARG A 3 21.96 -31.23 102.77
N THR A 4 22.90 -30.45 103.01
CA THR A 4 23.35 -29.25 102.35
C THR A 4 23.93 -29.61 100.98
N LEU A 5 23.48 -28.98 99.95
CA LEU A 5 24.09 -29.04 98.64
C LEU A 5 24.70 -27.68 98.30
N ILE A 6 26.02 -27.73 98.08
CA ILE A 6 26.89 -26.60 97.75
C ILE A 6 26.70 -26.34 96.29
N LEU A 7 26.25 -25.16 95.90
CA LEU A 7 26.21 -24.70 94.55
C LEU A 7 27.57 -24.13 94.13
N ALA A 8 28.26 -24.83 93.26
CA ALA A 8 29.43 -24.29 92.58
C ALA A 8 28.95 -23.47 91.32
N ALA A 9 29.15 -22.18 91.42
CA ALA A 9 28.92 -21.26 90.32
C ALA A 9 30.10 -21.31 89.34
N SER A 10 29.92 -21.92 88.17
CA SER A 10 30.86 -21.85 87.05
C SER A 10 30.50 -20.68 86.17
N VAL A 11 31.25 -19.60 86.23
CA VAL A 11 31.16 -18.49 85.31
C VAL A 11 31.82 -18.90 83.99
N ALA A 12 31.03 -19.32 83.01
CA ALA A 12 31.48 -19.49 81.65
C ALA A 12 31.47 -18.12 80.93
N MET A 13 32.63 -17.55 80.73
CA MET A 13 32.79 -16.43 79.79
C MET A 13 32.56 -16.91 78.40
N LEU A 14 31.41 -16.57 77.82
CA LEU A 14 31.13 -16.72 76.40
C LEU A 14 31.89 -15.58 75.70
N ALA A 15 33.04 -15.91 75.12
CA ALA A 15 33.69 -15.07 74.12
C ALA A 15 32.84 -15.14 72.83
N SER A 16 31.99 -14.14 72.63
CA SER A 16 31.30 -13.93 71.36
C SER A 16 32.32 -13.49 70.28
N THR A 17 32.81 -14.43 69.52
CA THR A 17 33.48 -14.10 68.26
C THR A 17 32.41 -13.58 67.28
N SER A 18 32.36 -12.27 67.07
CA SER A 18 31.65 -11.70 65.94
C SER A 18 32.32 -12.22 64.70
N ALA A 19 31.65 -13.18 64.04
CA ALA A 19 31.99 -13.56 62.70
C ALA A 19 31.66 -12.34 61.86
N LEU A 20 32.66 -11.60 61.41
CA LEU A 20 32.55 -10.70 60.27
C LEU A 20 32.30 -11.61 59.04
N ALA A 21 31.02 -11.83 58.75
CA ALA A 21 30.62 -12.31 57.43
C ALA A 21 31.09 -11.19 56.47
N ALA A 22 32.21 -11.43 55.82
CA ALA A 22 32.59 -10.64 54.69
C ALA A 22 31.43 -10.82 53.70
N ASP A 23 30.64 -9.77 53.53
CA ASP A 23 29.66 -9.65 52.50
C ASP A 23 30.46 -9.64 51.18
N ALA A 24 30.74 -10.84 50.68
CA ALA A 24 31.23 -10.99 49.34
C ALA A 24 30.06 -10.57 48.44
N VAL A 25 30.01 -9.28 48.13
CA VAL A 25 29.17 -8.81 47.04
C VAL A 25 29.72 -9.52 45.81
N GLU A 26 29.10 -10.69 45.51
CA GLU A 26 29.31 -11.36 44.26
C GLU A 26 28.80 -10.38 43.20
N TYR A 27 29.74 -9.69 42.58
CA TYR A 27 29.43 -8.79 41.45
C TYR A 27 28.92 -9.68 40.31
N VAL A 28 27.60 -9.92 40.28
CA VAL A 28 26.96 -10.56 39.15
C VAL A 28 27.12 -9.57 37.99
N PRO A 29 27.91 -9.90 36.97
CA PRO A 29 28.02 -9.01 35.83
C PRO A 29 26.60 -8.75 35.29
N GLU A 30 26.23 -7.47 35.24
CA GLU A 30 24.95 -7.08 34.63
C GLU A 30 24.87 -7.72 33.26
N ALA A 31 23.83 -8.53 33.02
CA ALA A 31 23.66 -9.18 31.75
C ALA A 31 23.72 -8.12 30.64
N PRO A 32 24.46 -8.35 29.56
CA PRO A 32 24.52 -7.40 28.45
C PRO A 32 23.12 -6.95 28.12
N ALA A 33 22.86 -5.64 28.08
CA ALA A 33 21.59 -5.10 27.69
C ALA A 33 21.23 -5.74 26.33
N ALA A 34 20.05 -6.35 26.25
CA ALA A 34 19.57 -6.91 25.00
C ALA A 34 19.65 -5.82 23.93
N VAL A 35 20.45 -6.05 22.91
CA VAL A 35 20.50 -5.15 21.76
C VAL A 35 19.13 -5.26 21.13
N GLU A 36 18.28 -4.25 21.31
CA GLU A 36 17.02 -4.15 20.57
C GLU A 36 17.39 -4.04 19.09
N MET A 37 17.26 -5.13 18.37
CA MET A 37 17.32 -5.10 16.91
C MET A 37 16.15 -4.26 16.41
N PRO A 38 16.40 -3.21 15.59
CA PRO A 38 15.31 -2.45 15.01
C PRO A 38 14.31 -3.41 14.36
N ALA A 39 13.03 -3.22 14.64
CA ALA A 39 11.99 -4.03 14.03
C ALA A 39 12.12 -3.94 12.49
N ALA A 40 12.17 -5.08 11.81
CA ALA A 40 12.22 -5.12 10.36
C ALA A 40 11.00 -4.39 9.79
N PHE A 41 11.21 -3.58 8.73
CA PHE A 41 10.12 -2.88 8.08
C PHE A 41 9.10 -3.89 7.52
N SER A 42 7.82 -3.61 7.71
CA SER A 42 6.73 -4.47 7.22
C SER A 42 5.79 -3.67 6.33
N TRP A 43 5.41 -4.27 5.20
CA TRP A 43 4.40 -3.72 4.29
C TRP A 43 2.97 -4.08 4.70
N SER A 44 2.76 -4.90 5.74
CA SER A 44 1.44 -5.25 6.24
C SER A 44 0.72 -4.05 6.81
N GLY A 45 -0.58 -3.98 6.59
CA GLY A 45 -1.48 -2.96 7.13
C GLY A 45 -2.22 -2.17 6.08
N PRO A 46 -3.13 -1.29 6.52
CA PRO A 46 -3.85 -0.39 5.65
C PRO A 46 -2.95 0.74 5.17
N TYR A 47 -3.23 1.25 3.99
CA TYR A 47 -2.54 2.40 3.43
C TYR A 47 -3.50 3.23 2.58
N LEU A 48 -3.16 4.50 2.41
CA LEU A 48 -3.83 5.40 1.50
C LEU A 48 -2.82 6.39 0.90
N GLY A 49 -3.14 6.93 -0.25
CA GLY A 49 -2.25 7.88 -0.92
C GLY A 49 -2.91 8.60 -2.07
N VAL A 50 -2.11 9.44 -2.72
CA VAL A 50 -2.47 10.17 -3.92
C VAL A 50 -1.43 9.89 -5.01
N HIS A 51 -1.84 9.98 -6.27
CA HIS A 51 -0.94 9.83 -7.39
C HIS A 51 -1.30 10.83 -8.49
N GLY A 52 -0.31 11.13 -9.33
CA GLY A 52 -0.49 11.84 -10.57
C GLY A 52 0.27 11.11 -11.67
N GLY A 53 -0.20 11.24 -12.89
CA GLY A 53 0.37 10.49 -13.99
C GLY A 53 0.00 11.09 -15.35
N TYR A 54 0.46 10.40 -16.35
CA TYR A 54 0.17 10.70 -17.74
C TYR A 54 -0.26 9.40 -18.45
N GLY A 55 -1.38 9.50 -19.16
CA GLY A 55 -1.93 8.40 -19.92
C GLY A 55 -1.88 8.71 -21.43
N TRP A 56 -1.70 7.67 -22.20
CA TRP A 56 -1.86 7.69 -23.66
C TRP A 56 -2.54 6.41 -24.10
N GLY A 57 -3.27 6.47 -25.17
CA GLY A 57 -3.99 5.34 -25.69
C GLY A 57 -4.36 5.50 -27.15
N ASP A 58 -4.72 4.39 -27.75
CA ASP A 58 -5.20 4.31 -29.11
C ASP A 58 -6.64 3.79 -29.08
N GLY A 59 -7.53 4.45 -29.80
CA GLY A 59 -8.94 4.03 -29.96
C GLY A 59 -9.23 3.71 -31.42
N SER A 60 -9.88 2.57 -31.64
CA SER A 60 -10.40 2.21 -32.94
C SER A 60 -11.93 2.12 -32.88
N ILE A 61 -12.59 2.78 -33.80
CA ILE A 61 -14.05 2.69 -33.97
C ILE A 61 -14.29 1.90 -35.27
N ASP A 62 -14.96 0.74 -35.14
CA ASP A 62 -15.33 -0.06 -36.32
C ASP A 62 -16.22 0.73 -37.28
N GLY A 63 -15.65 1.03 -38.46
CA GLY A 63 -16.36 1.75 -39.55
C GLY A 63 -15.86 3.16 -39.85
N LEU A 64 -14.92 3.72 -39.09
CA LEU A 64 -14.22 4.97 -39.41
C LEU A 64 -12.71 4.69 -39.59
N ALA A 65 -12.14 5.26 -40.66
CA ALA A 65 -10.74 5.03 -41.07
C ALA A 65 -9.74 5.99 -40.38
N ASP A 66 -10.04 6.49 -39.21
CA ASP A 66 -9.16 7.40 -38.44
C ASP A 66 -8.89 6.79 -37.05
N ASP A 67 -7.67 6.37 -36.83
CA ASP A 67 -7.17 5.96 -35.51
C ASP A 67 -7.01 7.22 -34.65
N GLY A 68 -7.88 7.38 -33.64
CA GLY A 68 -7.78 8.45 -32.65
C GLY A 68 -6.75 8.09 -31.59
N SER A 69 -5.72 8.91 -31.40
CA SER A 69 -4.84 8.80 -30.24
C SER A 69 -5.18 9.88 -29.23
N PHE A 70 -5.36 9.52 -27.98
CA PHE A 70 -5.61 10.46 -26.88
C PHE A 70 -4.50 10.40 -25.86
N ASP A 71 -4.18 11.56 -25.30
CA ASP A 71 -3.20 11.66 -24.26
C ASP A 71 -3.57 12.75 -23.24
N GLY A 72 -3.24 12.55 -21.98
CA GLY A 72 -3.62 13.50 -20.96
C GLY A 72 -3.07 13.22 -19.57
N GLY A 73 -3.24 14.22 -18.71
CA GLY A 73 -2.88 14.13 -17.30
C GLY A 73 -3.93 13.39 -16.48
N ARG A 74 -3.47 12.70 -15.46
CA ARG A 74 -4.30 11.99 -14.48
C ARG A 74 -3.91 12.39 -13.08
N PHE A 75 -4.89 12.56 -12.20
CA PHE A 75 -4.70 12.67 -10.77
C PHE A 75 -5.71 11.79 -10.04
N GLY A 76 -5.28 11.15 -8.95
CA GLY A 76 -6.15 10.26 -8.22
C GLY A 76 -5.71 10.01 -6.79
N ALA A 77 -6.57 9.26 -6.10
CA ALA A 77 -6.32 8.76 -4.76
C ALA A 77 -6.49 7.23 -4.75
N PHE A 78 -5.71 6.57 -3.91
CA PHE A 78 -5.78 5.13 -3.72
C PHE A 78 -5.82 4.77 -2.25
N ALA A 79 -6.45 3.65 -1.92
CA ALA A 79 -6.43 3.06 -0.60
C ALA A 79 -6.44 1.54 -0.72
N GLY A 80 -5.79 0.88 0.23
CA GLY A 80 -5.70 -0.57 0.18
C GLY A 80 -5.25 -1.19 1.49
N TYR A 81 -5.09 -2.49 1.45
CA TYR A 81 -4.56 -3.29 2.54
C TYR A 81 -3.60 -4.35 2.02
N ASN A 82 -2.42 -4.45 2.63
CA ASN A 82 -1.41 -5.46 2.31
C ASN A 82 -1.29 -6.47 3.45
N TRP A 83 -1.04 -7.72 3.08
CA TRP A 83 -0.63 -8.81 3.95
C TRP A 83 0.76 -9.27 3.53
N GLN A 84 1.77 -9.04 4.37
CA GLN A 84 3.12 -9.53 4.14
C GLN A 84 3.32 -10.86 4.85
N MET A 85 3.81 -11.84 4.11
CA MET A 85 4.17 -13.15 4.61
C MET A 85 5.62 -13.18 5.09
N SER A 86 5.96 -14.13 5.96
CA SER A 86 7.31 -14.27 6.53
C SER A 86 8.42 -14.53 5.50
N ASN A 87 8.07 -14.99 4.31
CA ASN A 87 8.99 -15.23 3.19
C ASN A 87 9.20 -14.02 2.27
N GLY A 88 8.67 -12.83 2.65
CA GLY A 88 8.79 -11.61 1.87
C GLY A 88 7.72 -11.39 0.82
N PHE A 89 6.86 -12.38 0.55
CA PHE A 89 5.73 -12.19 -0.34
C PHE A 89 4.68 -11.26 0.28
N VAL A 90 4.08 -10.42 -0.56
CA VAL A 90 2.99 -9.51 -0.20
C VAL A 90 1.81 -9.80 -1.11
N ALA A 91 0.64 -9.96 -0.51
CA ALA A 91 -0.64 -9.96 -1.22
C ALA A 91 -1.47 -8.79 -0.70
N GLY A 92 -2.33 -8.22 -1.53
CA GLY A 92 -3.15 -7.08 -1.11
C GLY A 92 -4.35 -6.85 -2.00
N ILE A 93 -5.20 -5.95 -1.54
CA ILE A 93 -6.32 -5.39 -2.30
C ILE A 93 -6.18 -3.87 -2.29
N GLU A 94 -6.52 -3.25 -3.40
CA GLU A 94 -6.44 -1.80 -3.57
C GLU A 94 -7.62 -1.30 -4.38
N GLY A 95 -8.18 -0.17 -3.98
CA GLY A 95 -9.13 0.59 -4.77
C GLY A 95 -8.56 1.97 -5.06
N ASP A 96 -8.86 2.51 -6.24
CA ASP A 96 -8.48 3.86 -6.61
C ASP A 96 -9.63 4.60 -7.31
N LEU A 97 -9.57 5.93 -7.21
CA LEU A 97 -10.42 6.87 -7.91
C LEU A 97 -9.53 7.88 -8.60
N ASN A 98 -9.79 8.14 -9.87
CA ASN A 98 -9.00 9.01 -10.70
C ASN A 98 -9.89 10.05 -11.38
N TYR A 99 -9.30 11.17 -11.68
CA TYR A 99 -9.81 12.18 -12.57
C TYR A 99 -8.82 12.37 -13.73
N ASP A 100 -9.31 12.19 -14.93
CA ASP A 100 -8.52 12.29 -16.16
C ASP A 100 -8.83 13.61 -16.87
N TRP A 101 -7.79 14.38 -17.24
CA TRP A 101 -7.91 15.59 -18.05
C TRP A 101 -7.51 15.24 -19.50
N ASN A 102 -8.45 14.75 -20.23
CA ASN A 102 -8.24 14.47 -21.66
C ASN A 102 -9.20 15.39 -22.41
N ASP A 103 -8.68 16.45 -23.00
CA ASP A 103 -9.42 17.30 -23.93
C ASP A 103 -9.22 16.71 -25.33
N GLU A 104 -10.18 15.97 -25.84
CA GLU A 104 -10.14 15.45 -27.18
C GLU A 104 -11.22 16.08 -28.06
N ALA A 105 -10.76 16.79 -29.08
CA ALA A 105 -11.62 17.23 -30.16
C ALA A 105 -11.75 16.10 -31.18
N ILE A 106 -12.80 15.29 -31.06
CA ILE A 106 -13.18 14.32 -32.07
C ILE A 106 -13.72 15.11 -33.27
N GLY A 107 -13.08 15.00 -34.48
CA GLY A 107 -13.45 15.74 -35.66
C GLY A 107 -14.94 15.66 -35.96
N GLY A 108 -15.57 16.82 -36.31
CA GLY A 108 -17.01 16.93 -36.59
C GLY A 108 -17.81 17.75 -35.56
N GLY A 109 -17.16 18.34 -34.55
CA GLY A 109 -17.83 19.18 -33.53
C GLY A 109 -18.35 18.37 -32.34
N TYR A 110 -17.82 17.17 -32.12
CA TYR A 110 -18.03 16.37 -30.92
C TYR A 110 -16.86 16.58 -29.96
N GLU A 111 -17.17 16.88 -28.70
CA GLU A 111 -16.22 16.97 -27.59
C GLU A 111 -16.47 15.76 -26.69
N GLY A 112 -15.45 14.93 -26.53
CA GLY A 112 -15.44 13.82 -25.57
C GLY A 112 -14.68 14.24 -24.33
N GLU A 113 -15.32 14.25 -23.17
CA GLU A 113 -14.68 14.46 -21.89
C GLU A 113 -14.65 13.14 -21.12
N THR A 114 -13.46 12.69 -20.75
CA THR A 114 -13.32 11.62 -19.77
C THR A 114 -13.21 12.25 -18.37
N GLY A 115 -14.12 11.88 -17.47
CA GLY A 115 -14.21 12.46 -16.15
C GLY A 115 -13.60 11.55 -15.07
N PHE A 116 -14.46 10.91 -14.30
CA PHE A 116 -14.07 10.06 -13.19
C PHE A 116 -13.88 8.62 -13.62
N SER A 117 -12.77 8.02 -13.22
CA SER A 117 -12.54 6.58 -13.34
C SER A 117 -12.21 5.97 -11.97
N GLY A 118 -12.47 4.67 -11.81
CA GLY A 118 -12.16 3.96 -10.60
C GLY A 118 -11.83 2.51 -10.85
N SER A 119 -11.01 1.91 -9.97
CA SER A 119 -10.69 0.50 -10.07
C SER A 119 -10.67 -0.22 -8.72
N VAL A 120 -10.85 -1.54 -8.76
CA VAL A 120 -10.62 -2.45 -7.63
C VAL A 120 -9.69 -3.55 -8.12
N ARG A 121 -8.54 -3.69 -7.45
CA ARG A 121 -7.44 -4.55 -7.89
C ARG A 121 -6.96 -5.47 -6.77
N GLY A 122 -6.64 -6.70 -7.12
CA GLY A 122 -5.74 -7.54 -6.34
C GLY A 122 -4.30 -7.19 -6.66
N ARG A 123 -3.40 -7.22 -5.67
CA ARG A 123 -1.96 -7.02 -5.88
C ARG A 123 -1.15 -8.14 -5.25
N VAL A 124 -0.07 -8.51 -5.91
CA VAL A 124 0.91 -9.49 -5.42
C VAL A 124 2.31 -8.94 -5.67
N GLY A 125 3.21 -9.14 -4.72
CA GLY A 125 4.56 -8.60 -4.83
C GLY A 125 5.56 -9.28 -3.92
N TYR A 126 6.77 -8.77 -3.97
CA TYR A 126 7.87 -9.21 -3.12
C TYR A 126 8.53 -8.02 -2.45
N ALA A 127 8.59 -8.07 -1.13
CA ALA A 127 9.21 -7.05 -0.29
C ALA A 127 10.69 -7.35 -0.09
N MET A 128 11.53 -6.40 -0.47
CA MET A 128 12.96 -6.35 -0.22
C MET A 128 13.23 -5.21 0.74
N ASP A 129 13.13 -5.48 2.04
CA ASP A 129 13.21 -4.47 3.10
C ASP A 129 12.22 -3.30 2.85
N ARG A 130 12.68 -2.11 2.57
CA ARG A 130 11.89 -0.91 2.33
C ARG A 130 11.39 -0.74 0.90
N THR A 131 11.60 -1.72 0.04
CA THR A 131 11.17 -1.70 -1.36
C THR A 131 10.23 -2.87 -1.63
N LEU A 132 9.06 -2.59 -2.18
CA LEU A 132 8.10 -3.58 -2.64
C LEU A 132 7.95 -3.47 -4.16
N ILE A 133 8.28 -4.55 -4.87
CA ILE A 133 7.99 -4.68 -6.30
C ILE A 133 6.72 -5.51 -6.42
N TYR A 134 5.75 -5.05 -7.21
CA TYR A 134 4.44 -5.70 -7.29
C TYR A 134 3.86 -5.67 -8.70
N ALA A 135 2.95 -6.60 -8.94
CA ALA A 135 1.97 -6.57 -10.01
C ALA A 135 0.57 -6.45 -9.40
N ALA A 136 -0.33 -5.78 -10.10
CA ALA A 136 -1.72 -5.60 -9.68
C ALA A 136 -2.63 -5.80 -10.89
N GLY A 137 -3.82 -6.35 -10.66
CA GLY A 137 -4.82 -6.54 -11.71
C GLY A 137 -6.21 -6.61 -11.13
N GLY A 138 -7.19 -6.20 -11.92
CA GLY A 138 -8.57 -6.17 -11.46
C GLY A 138 -9.53 -5.55 -12.46
N TRP A 139 -10.61 -5.06 -11.94
CA TRP A 139 -11.67 -4.43 -12.69
C TRP A 139 -11.57 -2.91 -12.60
N THR A 140 -11.89 -2.23 -13.69
CA THR A 140 -11.93 -0.77 -13.81
C THR A 140 -13.24 -0.33 -14.45
N ALA A 141 -13.68 0.88 -14.11
CA ALA A 141 -14.81 1.54 -14.73
C ALA A 141 -14.49 3.01 -14.91
N THR A 142 -14.97 3.60 -16.01
CA THR A 142 -14.84 5.02 -16.31
C THR A 142 -16.18 5.56 -16.81
N ASN A 143 -16.47 6.81 -16.42
CA ASN A 143 -17.61 7.54 -16.98
C ASN A 143 -17.15 8.28 -18.23
N VAL A 144 -17.88 8.08 -19.31
CA VAL A 144 -17.69 8.76 -20.59
C VAL A 144 -18.91 9.65 -20.82
N GLU A 145 -18.69 10.95 -20.99
CA GLU A 145 -19.72 11.91 -21.39
C GLU A 145 -19.47 12.30 -22.84
N LEU A 146 -20.48 12.09 -23.69
CA LEU A 146 -20.49 12.51 -25.09
C LEU A 146 -21.43 13.70 -25.25
N THR A 147 -20.88 14.87 -25.54
CA THR A 147 -21.66 16.07 -25.89
C THR A 147 -21.64 16.27 -27.41
N GLY A 148 -22.80 16.23 -28.04
CA GLY A 148 -22.96 16.38 -29.48
C GLY A 148 -23.75 17.61 -29.89
N PRO A 149 -23.61 18.09 -31.15
CA PRO A 149 -24.38 19.21 -31.67
C PRO A 149 -25.88 18.83 -31.75
N GLY A 150 -26.69 19.59 -30.98
CA GLY A 150 -28.15 19.41 -30.93
C GLY A 150 -28.71 19.08 -29.55
N GLY A 151 -27.87 19.11 -28.47
CA GLY A 151 -28.30 18.84 -27.11
C GLY A 151 -28.42 17.35 -26.79
N PHE A 152 -27.61 16.52 -27.40
CA PHE A 152 -27.40 15.12 -27.01
C PHE A 152 -26.43 15.10 -25.83
N ASP A 153 -26.96 14.77 -24.64
CA ASP A 153 -26.18 14.43 -23.46
C ASP A 153 -26.45 12.95 -23.15
N GLU A 154 -25.49 12.10 -23.41
CA GLU A 154 -25.57 10.69 -23.02
C GLU A 154 -24.31 10.36 -22.19
N SER A 155 -24.54 9.95 -20.95
CA SER A 155 -23.46 9.47 -20.07
C SER A 155 -23.58 7.95 -19.93
N ASP A 156 -22.53 7.25 -20.25
CA ASP A 156 -22.46 5.79 -20.05
C ASP A 156 -21.21 5.41 -19.22
N THR A 157 -21.28 4.26 -18.55
CA THR A 157 -20.18 3.74 -17.75
C THR A 157 -19.53 2.58 -18.50
N ALA A 158 -18.33 2.83 -19.03
CA ALA A 158 -17.53 1.79 -19.65
C ALA A 158 -16.86 0.93 -18.55
N HIS A 159 -16.88 -0.37 -18.76
CA HIS A 159 -16.28 -1.36 -17.87
C HIS A 159 -15.11 -2.04 -18.56
N GLY A 160 -14.06 -2.32 -17.78
CA GLY A 160 -12.88 -2.96 -18.32
C GLY A 160 -12.08 -3.73 -17.29
N TRP A 161 -10.97 -4.24 -17.73
CA TRP A 161 -9.96 -4.82 -16.86
C TRP A 161 -8.69 -3.97 -16.86
N THR A 162 -7.94 -4.05 -15.78
CA THR A 162 -6.68 -3.31 -15.60
C THR A 162 -5.58 -4.25 -15.13
N LEU A 163 -4.39 -4.05 -15.67
CA LEU A 163 -3.17 -4.74 -15.25
C LEU A 163 -2.07 -3.71 -15.07
N GLY A 164 -1.32 -3.83 -13.99
CA GLY A 164 -0.22 -2.91 -13.72
C GLY A 164 0.93 -3.57 -12.99
N ALA A 165 2.08 -2.91 -13.03
CA ALA A 165 3.25 -3.27 -12.24
C ALA A 165 3.89 -2.01 -11.68
N GLY A 166 4.44 -2.11 -10.47
CA GLY A 166 5.00 -0.94 -9.80
C GLY A 166 6.02 -1.25 -8.75
N ILE A 167 6.58 -0.17 -8.23
CA ILE A 167 7.55 -0.19 -7.14
C ILE A 167 7.06 0.82 -6.10
N ASP A 168 6.90 0.34 -4.85
CA ASP A 168 6.69 1.18 -3.68
C ASP A 168 8.01 1.22 -2.88
N HIS A 169 8.48 2.41 -2.50
CA HIS A 169 9.68 2.58 -1.67
C HIS A 169 9.37 3.39 -0.43
N ALA A 170 9.60 2.82 0.76
CA ALA A 170 9.34 3.47 2.04
C ALA A 170 10.51 4.37 2.43
N PHE A 171 10.27 5.67 2.47
CA PHE A 171 11.24 6.68 2.92
C PHE A 171 11.31 6.75 4.45
N THR A 172 10.16 6.52 5.10
CA THR A 172 10.03 6.42 6.55
C THR A 172 9.24 5.16 6.92
N ASP A 173 8.98 4.94 8.19
CA ASP A 173 8.20 3.78 8.63
C ASP A 173 6.72 3.86 8.22
N ASN A 174 6.24 5.07 7.91
CA ASN A 174 4.85 5.32 7.56
C ASN A 174 4.64 5.90 6.15
N MET A 175 5.67 6.42 5.49
CA MET A 175 5.53 7.09 4.19
C MET A 175 6.30 6.35 3.11
N PHE A 176 5.65 6.20 1.95
CA PHE A 176 6.27 5.59 0.78
C PHE A 176 5.96 6.38 -0.50
N GLY A 177 6.88 6.30 -1.46
CA GLY A 177 6.66 6.73 -2.82
C GLY A 177 6.33 5.56 -3.71
N ARG A 178 5.57 5.79 -4.75
CA ARG A 178 5.14 4.83 -5.75
C ARG A 178 5.54 5.26 -7.14
N LEU A 179 5.96 4.30 -7.95
CA LEU A 179 6.01 4.40 -9.40
C LEU A 179 5.25 3.20 -9.96
N GLU A 180 4.25 3.44 -10.79
CA GLU A 180 3.42 2.39 -11.37
C GLU A 180 3.23 2.64 -12.86
N TYR A 181 3.32 1.58 -13.64
CA TYR A 181 2.81 1.48 -15.01
C TYR A 181 1.53 0.67 -14.99
N ARG A 182 0.51 1.13 -15.73
CA ARG A 182 -0.80 0.51 -15.80
C ARG A 182 -1.27 0.44 -17.26
N TYR A 183 -1.86 -0.66 -17.60
CA TYR A 183 -2.62 -0.89 -18.82
C TYR A 183 -4.08 -1.09 -18.44
N ASN A 184 -4.96 -0.36 -19.09
CA ASN A 184 -6.40 -0.49 -18.96
C ASN A 184 -6.95 -0.86 -20.35
N ASP A 185 -7.85 -1.85 -20.36
CA ASP A 185 -8.56 -2.29 -21.55
C ASP A 185 -10.05 -2.16 -21.26
N TYR A 186 -10.70 -1.36 -22.06
CA TYR A 186 -12.13 -1.09 -21.99
C TYR A 186 -12.80 -1.70 -23.22
N SER A 187 -12.90 -3.01 -23.24
CA SER A 187 -13.64 -3.76 -24.25
C SER A 187 -15.13 -3.73 -23.92
N ASN A 188 -15.98 -3.44 -24.90
CA ASN A 188 -17.44 -3.43 -24.83
C ASN A 188 -18.09 -2.17 -24.20
N ALA A 189 -17.72 -0.99 -24.62
CA ALA A 189 -18.63 0.14 -24.51
C ALA A 189 -19.72 -0.02 -25.57
N ASP A 190 -20.93 -0.39 -25.15
CA ASP A 190 -22.09 -0.57 -26.05
C ASP A 190 -22.71 0.82 -26.32
N LEU A 191 -22.18 1.52 -27.30
CA LEU A 191 -22.63 2.88 -27.69
C LEU A 191 -23.88 2.86 -28.60
N GLY A 192 -24.55 1.70 -28.71
CA GLY A 192 -25.79 1.55 -29.50
C GLY A 192 -25.71 0.43 -30.52
N PRO A 193 -26.81 0.16 -31.27
CA PRO A 193 -26.90 -1.02 -32.11
C PRO A 193 -25.84 -1.06 -33.22
N GLY A 194 -24.77 -1.85 -33.00
CA GLY A 194 -23.75 -2.16 -33.97
C GLY A 194 -22.53 -1.26 -33.99
N ILE A 195 -22.25 -0.51 -32.91
CA ILE A 195 -21.05 0.27 -32.76
C ILE A 195 -20.34 -0.28 -31.51
N GLU A 196 -19.30 -1.08 -31.69
CA GLU A 196 -18.37 -1.50 -30.64
C GLU A 196 -17.17 -0.56 -30.69
N ALA A 197 -16.90 0.10 -29.56
CA ALA A 197 -15.70 0.90 -29.37
C ALA A 197 -14.76 0.14 -28.44
N ASP A 198 -13.61 -0.24 -28.97
CA ASP A 198 -12.50 -0.80 -28.20
C ASP A 198 -11.44 0.29 -28.04
N PHE A 199 -11.06 0.58 -26.82
CA PHE A 199 -9.93 1.44 -26.57
C PHE A 199 -9.06 0.90 -25.44
N ASP A 200 -7.77 1.08 -25.63
CA ASP A 200 -6.79 0.72 -24.63
C ASP A 200 -6.02 1.97 -24.16
N GLN A 201 -5.63 1.95 -22.90
CA GLN A 201 -4.93 3.07 -22.27
C GLN A 201 -3.70 2.58 -21.51
N HIS A 202 -2.59 3.23 -21.79
CA HIS A 202 -1.34 3.08 -21.05
C HIS A 202 -1.17 4.26 -20.11
N VAL A 203 -0.82 4.02 -18.84
CA VAL A 203 -0.63 5.07 -17.84
C VAL A 203 0.68 4.85 -17.11
N VAL A 204 1.47 5.91 -16.97
CA VAL A 204 2.59 5.97 -16.04
C VAL A 204 2.24 6.97 -14.95
N GLN A 205 2.34 6.53 -13.70
CA GLN A 205 1.96 7.37 -12.56
C GLN A 205 2.98 7.29 -11.43
N VAL A 206 3.13 8.40 -10.73
CA VAL A 206 3.91 8.52 -9.51
C VAL A 206 2.98 8.92 -8.36
N GLY A 207 3.27 8.42 -7.16
CA GLY A 207 2.40 8.66 -6.01
C GLY A 207 3.17 8.75 -4.72
N ILE A 208 2.47 9.22 -3.70
CA ILE A 208 2.92 9.21 -2.32
C ILE A 208 1.80 8.64 -1.46
N GLY A 209 2.16 7.78 -0.53
CA GLY A 209 1.21 7.14 0.37
C GLY A 209 1.68 7.11 1.81
N VAL A 210 0.71 6.91 2.68
CA VAL A 210 0.90 6.70 4.11
C VAL A 210 0.34 5.34 4.49
N LYS A 211 1.12 4.57 5.22
CA LYS A 211 0.72 3.29 5.78
C LYS A 211 0.57 3.38 7.30
N PHE A 212 -0.33 2.58 7.85
CA PHE A 212 -0.67 2.54 9.28
C PHE A 212 -0.35 1.19 9.91
#